data_fac655c75fc9f789b8dc03db1704cc72
#
_entry.id   fac655c75fc9f789b8dc03db1704cc72
#
_cell.length_a   1.000
_cell.length_b   1.000
_cell.length_c   1.000
_cell.angle_alpha   90.00
_cell.angle_beta   90.00
_cell.angle_gamma   90.00
#
_symmetry.space_group_name_H-M   'P 1'
#
loop_
_entity.id
_entity.type
_entity.pdbx_description
1 polymer ?
#
loop_
_entity_poly.entity_id
_entity_poly.type
_entity_poly.pdbx_seq_one_letter_code
_entity_poly.pdbx_strand_id
1 'polypeptide(L)'
;MEEKKTSGMFAVFAALGANVLVAISKFIGFGLSGSAAMLNESIHSVVDCGNQILLLFGDRRSRQASTNLHQFGEARAKYFFSMIVATFLFFGGGVIGVMEAYDKLVHPAHSVENAGIVIGILLIGMAIEGSSLRVAFKEISELNTEKLPIFKLSLIHI
;
A
#
# COMPACT_ATOMS: atom_id res chain seq x y z
N MET A 1 12.93 -22.75 11.93
CA MET A 1 12.08 -22.31 10.79
C MET A 1 10.83 -21.54 11.22
N GLU A 2 10.32 -21.71 12.43
CA GLU A 2 9.14 -20.97 12.95
C GLU A 2 9.42 -19.50 13.28
N GLU A 3 10.59 -19.16 13.81
CA GLU A 3 10.94 -17.77 14.16
C GLU A 3 10.94 -16.80 12.95
N LYS A 4 11.39 -17.27 11.78
CA LYS A 4 11.39 -16.44 10.56
C LYS A 4 9.99 -16.19 10.00
N LYS A 5 9.04 -17.09 10.26
CA LYS A 5 7.63 -16.95 9.84
C LYS A 5 6.88 -15.93 10.68
N THR A 6 7.17 -15.86 11.97
CA THR A 6 6.55 -14.92 12.91
C THR A 6 7.04 -13.49 12.67
N SER A 7 8.33 -13.31 12.35
CA SER A 7 8.93 -12.02 12.04
C SER A 7 8.28 -11.36 10.79
N GLY A 8 8.06 -12.12 9.71
CA GLY A 8 7.44 -11.58 8.49
C GLY A 8 5.98 -11.15 8.70
N MET A 9 5.20 -11.92 9.46
CA MET A 9 3.79 -11.57 9.72
C MET A 9 3.68 -10.33 10.63
N PHE A 10 4.56 -10.21 11.62
CA PHE A 10 4.62 -9.02 12.47
C PHE A 10 4.97 -7.75 11.67
N ALA A 11 5.93 -7.84 10.75
CA ALA A 11 6.30 -6.73 9.88
C ALA A 11 5.12 -6.25 9.02
N VAL A 12 4.32 -7.17 8.47
CA VAL A 12 3.14 -6.82 7.67
C VAL A 12 2.05 -6.16 8.51
N PHE A 13 1.79 -6.66 9.72
CA PHE A 13 0.83 -6.01 10.64
C PHE A 13 1.33 -4.66 11.13
N ALA A 14 2.63 -4.50 11.36
CA ALA A 14 3.21 -3.21 11.71
C ALA A 14 3.07 -2.20 10.55
N ALA A 15 3.33 -2.63 9.32
CA ALA A 15 3.15 -1.79 8.12
C ALA A 15 1.68 -1.40 7.93
N LEU A 16 0.75 -2.35 8.10
CA LEU A 16 -0.70 -2.05 8.03
C LEU A 16 -1.11 -1.05 9.11
N GLY A 17 -0.64 -1.23 10.34
CA GLY A 17 -0.89 -0.29 11.45
C GLY A 17 -0.36 1.11 11.15
N ALA A 18 0.85 1.21 10.59
CA ALA A 18 1.43 2.48 10.18
C ALA A 18 0.58 3.17 9.09
N ASN A 19 0.14 2.44 8.08
CA ASN A 19 -0.70 2.97 7.01
C ASN A 19 -2.08 3.44 7.52
N VAL A 20 -2.68 2.70 8.45
CA VAL A 20 -3.94 3.14 9.11
C VAL A 20 -3.73 4.44 9.88
N LEU A 21 -2.62 4.59 10.61
CA LEU A 21 -2.30 5.83 11.32
C LEU A 21 -2.09 7.00 10.35
N VAL A 22 -1.40 6.77 9.23
CA VAL A 22 -1.23 7.78 8.17
C VAL A 22 -2.58 8.16 7.57
N ALA A 23 -3.46 7.20 7.26
CA ALA A 23 -4.79 7.47 6.75
C ALA A 23 -5.61 8.35 7.73
N ILE A 24 -5.61 8.00 9.00
CA ILE A 24 -6.29 8.78 10.04
C ILE A 24 -5.74 10.21 10.12
N SER A 25 -4.40 10.37 10.11
CA SER A 25 -3.77 11.69 10.17
C SER A 25 -4.13 12.56 8.95
N LYS A 26 -4.22 11.96 7.75
CA LYS A 26 -4.65 12.64 6.52
C LYS A 26 -6.12 13.06 6.60
N PHE A 27 -7.00 12.23 7.16
CA PHE A 27 -8.40 12.62 7.39
C PHE A 27 -8.55 13.76 8.40
N ILE A 28 -7.76 13.74 9.47
CA ILE A 28 -7.72 14.86 10.42
C ILE A 28 -7.25 16.13 9.71
N GLY A 29 -6.20 16.02 8.89
CA GLY A 29 -5.70 17.13 8.07
C GLY A 29 -6.74 17.67 7.10
N PHE A 30 -7.53 16.81 6.48
CA PHE A 30 -8.68 17.22 5.66
C PHE A 30 -9.70 17.99 6.50
N GLY A 31 -10.10 17.47 7.66
CA GLY A 31 -11.07 18.13 8.54
C GLY A 31 -10.62 19.50 9.03
N LEU A 32 -9.30 19.71 9.20
CA LEU A 32 -8.73 20.98 9.63
C LEU A 32 -8.48 21.98 8.50
N SER A 33 -8.21 21.48 7.29
CA SER A 33 -7.83 22.34 6.15
C SER A 33 -8.95 22.54 5.11
N GLY A 34 -9.97 21.67 5.11
CA GLY A 34 -10.99 21.65 4.05
C GLY A 34 -10.42 21.38 2.64
N SER A 35 -9.15 21.00 2.55
CA SER A 35 -8.44 20.84 1.27
C SER A 35 -8.87 19.57 0.52
N ALA A 36 -9.35 19.73 -0.71
CA ALA A 36 -9.69 18.62 -1.58
C ALA A 36 -8.47 17.70 -1.85
N ALA A 37 -7.26 18.26 -1.90
CA ALA A 37 -6.03 17.48 -2.02
C ALA A 37 -5.83 16.55 -0.81
N MET A 38 -6.09 17.03 0.42
CA MET A 38 -6.01 16.19 1.62
C MET A 38 -7.08 15.10 1.64
N LEU A 39 -8.29 15.40 1.14
CA LEU A 39 -9.34 14.38 1.00
C LEU A 39 -8.89 13.24 0.09
N ASN A 40 -8.34 13.58 -1.07
CA ASN A 40 -7.84 12.60 -2.02
C ASN A 40 -6.70 11.75 -1.45
N GLU A 41 -5.75 12.38 -0.80
CA GLU A 41 -4.66 11.69 -0.10
C GLU A 41 -5.19 10.74 0.99
N SER A 42 -6.27 11.15 1.68
CA SER A 42 -6.93 10.32 2.68
C SER A 42 -7.59 9.10 2.04
N ILE A 43 -8.34 9.30 0.95
CA ILE A 43 -8.98 8.21 0.20
C ILE A 43 -7.92 7.24 -0.35
N HIS A 44 -6.82 7.77 -0.91
CA HIS A 44 -5.72 6.95 -1.41
C HIS A 44 -5.13 6.07 -0.29
N SER A 45 -4.89 6.64 0.88
CA SER A 45 -4.37 5.88 2.02
C SER A 45 -5.34 4.79 2.53
N VAL A 46 -6.66 5.00 2.42
CA VAL A 46 -7.67 3.96 2.72
C VAL A 46 -7.61 2.83 1.70
N VAL A 47 -7.46 3.17 0.41
CA VAL A 47 -7.31 2.17 -0.66
C VAL A 47 -6.05 1.34 -0.43
N ASP A 48 -4.93 1.95 -0.02
CA ASP A 48 -3.69 1.25 0.29
C ASP A 48 -3.83 0.29 1.48
N CYS A 49 -4.55 0.70 2.53
CA CYS A 49 -4.90 -0.21 3.64
C CYS A 49 -5.75 -1.39 3.15
N GLY A 50 -6.74 -1.13 2.31
CA GLY A 50 -7.58 -2.17 1.70
C GLY A 50 -6.77 -3.16 0.87
N ASN A 51 -5.83 -2.64 0.06
CA ASN A 51 -4.92 -3.46 -0.74
C ASN A 51 -4.07 -4.38 0.13
N GLN A 52 -3.50 -3.86 1.22
CA GLN A 52 -2.71 -4.67 2.16
C GLN A 52 -3.54 -5.77 2.82
N ILE A 53 -4.77 -5.46 3.21
CA ILE A 53 -5.69 -6.46 3.78
C ILE A 53 -6.01 -7.55 2.76
N LEU A 54 -6.29 -7.19 1.50
CA LEU A 54 -6.57 -8.15 0.43
C LEU A 54 -5.37 -9.05 0.13
N LEU A 55 -4.15 -8.49 0.11
CA LEU A 55 -2.92 -9.26 -0.09
C LEU A 55 -2.68 -10.24 1.07
N LEU A 56 -2.89 -9.80 2.32
CA LEU A 56 -2.80 -10.67 3.50
C LEU A 56 -3.83 -11.80 3.44
N PHE A 57 -5.05 -11.50 3.04
CA PHE A 57 -6.10 -12.50 2.89
C PHE A 57 -5.76 -13.50 1.79
N GLY A 58 -5.26 -13.02 0.66
CA GLY A 58 -4.80 -13.85 -0.47
C GLY A 58 -3.64 -14.77 -0.07
N ASP A 59 -2.64 -14.25 0.64
CA ASP A 59 -1.51 -15.05 1.13
C ASP A 59 -1.97 -16.11 2.14
N ARG A 60 -2.83 -15.73 3.09
CA ARG A 60 -3.36 -16.67 4.08
C ARG A 60 -4.15 -17.79 3.42
N ARG A 61 -4.98 -17.46 2.43
CA ARG A 61 -5.79 -18.44 1.72
C ARG A 61 -4.94 -19.36 0.84
N SER A 62 -3.92 -18.83 0.18
CA SER A 62 -3.01 -19.61 -0.67
C SER A 62 -2.23 -20.69 0.08
N ARG A 63 -2.09 -20.56 1.39
CA ARG A 63 -1.38 -21.51 2.27
C ARG A 63 -2.27 -22.64 2.77
N GLN A 64 -3.55 -22.67 2.42
CA GLN A 64 -4.44 -23.74 2.82
C GLN A 64 -4.08 -25.03 2.07
N ALA A 65 -4.06 -26.14 2.82
CA ALA A 65 -3.78 -27.46 2.28
C ALA A 65 -4.86 -27.89 1.29
N SER A 66 -4.52 -28.84 0.40
CA SER A 66 -5.47 -29.46 -0.50
C SER A 66 -6.60 -30.16 0.29
N THR A 67 -7.82 -29.96 -0.17
CA THR A 67 -9.04 -30.61 0.35
C THR A 67 -9.69 -31.42 -0.75
N ASN A 68 -10.66 -32.28 -0.41
CA ASN A 68 -11.40 -33.07 -1.39
C ASN A 68 -12.12 -32.23 -2.45
N LEU A 69 -12.46 -30.97 -2.13
CA LEU A 69 -13.08 -30.01 -3.04
C LEU A 69 -12.01 -29.22 -3.86
N HIS A 70 -10.81 -29.06 -3.32
CA HIS A 70 -9.70 -28.34 -3.94
C HIS A 70 -8.46 -29.22 -3.94
N GLN A 71 -8.46 -30.23 -4.80
CA GLN A 71 -7.40 -31.27 -4.87
C GLN A 71 -6.00 -30.69 -5.13
N PHE A 72 -5.91 -29.57 -5.83
CA PHE A 72 -4.65 -28.85 -6.11
C PHE A 72 -4.31 -27.76 -5.10
N GLY A 73 -5.07 -27.66 -3.99
CA GLY A 73 -4.94 -26.58 -3.02
C GLY A 73 -5.42 -25.21 -3.55
N GLU A 74 -5.25 -24.19 -2.74
CA GLU A 74 -5.66 -22.82 -3.07
C GLU A 74 -4.45 -21.90 -3.39
N ALA A 75 -3.31 -22.45 -3.80
CA ALA A 75 -2.09 -21.68 -4.07
C ALA A 75 -2.29 -20.56 -5.11
N ARG A 76 -3.26 -20.71 -6.01
CA ARG A 76 -3.61 -19.69 -7.02
C ARG A 76 -4.37 -18.49 -6.43
N ALA A 77 -4.90 -18.59 -5.23
CA ALA A 77 -5.68 -17.52 -4.61
C ALA A 77 -4.86 -16.23 -4.50
N LYS A 78 -3.56 -16.31 -4.19
CA LYS A 78 -2.69 -15.13 -4.10
C LYS A 78 -2.67 -14.32 -5.40
N TYR A 79 -2.63 -14.98 -6.56
CA TYR A 79 -2.61 -14.29 -7.86
C TYR A 79 -3.95 -13.61 -8.16
N PHE A 80 -5.05 -14.26 -7.80
CA PHE A 80 -6.38 -13.68 -7.94
C PHE A 80 -6.53 -12.40 -7.09
N PHE A 81 -6.13 -12.45 -5.82
CA PHE A 81 -6.17 -11.27 -4.94
C PHE A 81 -5.20 -10.19 -5.40
N SER A 82 -4.00 -10.54 -5.88
CA SER A 82 -3.06 -9.57 -6.46
C SER A 82 -3.62 -8.88 -7.70
N MET A 83 -4.36 -9.60 -8.55
CA MET A 83 -5.02 -9.02 -9.72
C MET A 83 -6.13 -8.03 -9.28
N ILE A 84 -6.92 -8.38 -8.26
CA ILE A 84 -7.92 -7.47 -7.69
C ILE A 84 -7.24 -6.20 -7.18
N VAL A 85 -6.17 -6.33 -6.38
CA VAL A 85 -5.39 -5.19 -5.87
C VAL A 85 -4.87 -4.32 -7.00
N ALA A 86 -4.26 -4.91 -8.04
CA ALA A 86 -3.77 -4.17 -9.20
C ALA A 86 -4.91 -3.39 -9.91
N THR A 87 -6.09 -3.99 -10.02
CA THR A 87 -7.28 -3.36 -10.60
C THR A 87 -7.74 -2.17 -9.74
N PHE A 88 -7.80 -2.33 -8.42
CA PHE A 88 -8.14 -1.23 -7.50
C PHE A 88 -7.13 -0.09 -7.54
N LEU A 89 -5.83 -0.40 -7.59
CA LEU A 89 -4.78 0.61 -7.73
C LEU A 89 -4.89 1.35 -9.06
N PHE A 90 -5.17 0.63 -10.15
CA PHE A 90 -5.32 1.24 -11.46
C PHE A 90 -6.51 2.21 -11.52
N PHE A 91 -7.69 1.78 -11.07
CA PHE A 91 -8.89 2.62 -11.10
C PHE A 91 -8.94 3.62 -9.95
N GLY A 92 -8.65 3.21 -8.72
CA GLY A 92 -8.74 4.06 -7.53
C GLY A 92 -7.57 5.04 -7.39
N GLY A 93 -6.37 4.66 -7.85
CA GLY A 93 -5.21 5.55 -7.85
C GLY A 93 -4.98 6.22 -9.19
N GLY A 94 -4.88 5.43 -10.27
CA GLY A 94 -4.50 5.92 -11.59
C GLY A 94 -5.60 6.77 -12.24
N VAL A 95 -6.77 6.19 -12.48
CA VAL A 95 -7.84 6.87 -13.23
C VAL A 95 -8.38 8.06 -12.45
N ILE A 96 -8.68 7.89 -11.15
CA ILE A 96 -9.19 8.98 -10.31
C ILE A 96 -8.15 10.09 -10.18
N GLY A 97 -6.87 9.75 -9.98
CA GLY A 97 -5.78 10.74 -9.91
C GLY A 97 -5.62 11.56 -11.19
N VAL A 98 -5.75 10.93 -12.36
CA VAL A 98 -5.72 11.64 -13.66
C VAL A 98 -6.93 12.55 -13.82
N MET A 99 -8.14 12.08 -13.45
CA MET A 99 -9.35 12.90 -13.51
C MET A 99 -9.25 14.12 -12.61
N GLU A 100 -8.72 13.95 -11.39
CA GLU A 100 -8.52 15.06 -10.46
C GLU A 100 -7.45 16.05 -10.95
N ALA A 101 -6.33 15.54 -11.48
CA ALA A 101 -5.31 16.39 -12.06
C ALA A 101 -5.88 17.24 -13.23
N TYR A 102 -6.71 16.63 -14.08
CA TYR A 102 -7.39 17.34 -15.16
C TYR A 102 -8.36 18.40 -14.61
N ASP A 103 -9.17 18.06 -13.62
CA ASP A 103 -10.11 19.02 -13.01
C ASP A 103 -9.38 20.22 -12.39
N LYS A 104 -8.27 20.00 -11.71
CA LYS A 104 -7.43 21.08 -11.15
C LYS A 104 -6.77 21.95 -12.21
N LEU A 105 -6.49 21.43 -13.39
CA LEU A 105 -5.95 22.21 -14.51
C LEU A 105 -7.02 23.08 -15.15
N VAL A 106 -8.24 22.57 -15.27
CA VAL A 106 -9.37 23.29 -15.91
C VAL A 106 -10.03 24.27 -14.94
N HIS A 107 -10.13 23.87 -13.67
CA HIS A 107 -10.75 24.65 -12.60
C HIS A 107 -9.72 24.87 -11.48
N PRO A 108 -8.78 25.83 -11.63
CA PRO A 108 -7.80 26.11 -10.57
C PRO A 108 -8.55 26.51 -9.30
N ALA A 109 -8.49 25.64 -8.30
CA ALA A 109 -9.13 25.84 -7.00
C ALA A 109 -8.49 27.03 -6.26
N HIS A 110 -9.31 27.71 -5.47
CA HIS A 110 -8.88 28.78 -4.59
C HIS A 110 -7.80 28.29 -3.61
N SER A 111 -7.00 29.23 -3.11
CA SER A 111 -5.89 28.99 -2.19
C SER A 111 -6.21 27.96 -1.12
N VAL A 112 -5.31 26.99 -0.93
CA VAL A 112 -5.42 26.00 0.14
C VAL A 112 -5.38 26.71 1.48
N GLU A 113 -6.47 26.67 2.23
CA GLU A 113 -6.47 27.16 3.59
C GLU A 113 -5.54 26.30 4.45
N ASN A 114 -4.76 26.95 5.31
CA ASN A 114 -3.80 26.27 6.19
C ASN A 114 -2.75 25.38 5.49
N ALA A 115 -2.20 25.84 4.37
CA ALA A 115 -1.18 25.10 3.60
C ALA A 115 -0.03 24.55 4.47
N GLY A 116 0.34 25.26 5.54
CA GLY A 116 1.37 24.80 6.48
C GLY A 116 1.00 23.50 7.20
N ILE A 117 -0.26 23.33 7.60
CA ILE A 117 -0.75 22.09 8.24
C ILE A 117 -0.73 20.94 7.22
N VAL A 118 -1.19 21.20 6.00
CA VAL A 118 -1.20 20.21 4.91
C VAL A 118 0.23 19.73 4.63
N ILE A 119 1.18 20.63 4.44
CA ILE A 119 2.58 20.30 4.20
C ILE A 119 3.17 19.52 5.37
N GLY A 120 2.88 19.93 6.62
CA GLY A 120 3.36 19.23 7.81
C GLY A 120 2.89 17.76 7.85
N ILE A 121 1.60 17.51 7.59
CA ILE A 121 1.03 16.15 7.57
C ILE A 121 1.62 15.32 6.42
N LEU A 122 1.79 15.90 5.24
CA LEU A 122 2.40 15.22 4.10
C LEU A 122 3.87 14.85 4.37
N LEU A 123 4.65 15.72 5.01
CA LEU A 123 6.03 15.43 5.38
C LEU A 123 6.12 14.28 6.41
N ILE A 124 5.21 14.26 7.39
CA ILE A 124 5.13 13.17 8.37
C ILE A 124 4.76 11.86 7.67
N GLY A 125 3.75 11.88 6.79
CA GLY A 125 3.36 10.72 5.98
C GLY A 125 4.53 10.19 5.16
N MET A 126 5.24 11.07 4.44
CA MET A 126 6.41 10.72 3.64
C MET A 126 7.55 10.12 4.49
N ALA A 127 7.75 10.60 5.72
CA ALA A 127 8.75 10.02 6.62
C ALA A 127 8.37 8.61 7.07
N ILE A 128 7.10 8.36 7.38
CA ILE A 128 6.57 7.05 7.78
C ILE A 128 6.65 6.07 6.61
N GLU A 129 6.15 6.45 5.44
CA GLU A 129 6.17 5.64 4.22
C GLU A 129 7.61 5.36 3.77
N GLY A 130 8.49 6.36 3.82
CA GLY A 130 9.91 6.20 3.53
C GLY A 130 10.64 5.27 4.50
N SER A 131 10.26 5.23 5.77
CA SER A 131 10.79 4.27 6.73
C SER A 131 10.35 2.84 6.41
N SER A 132 9.10 2.64 6.03
CA SER A 132 8.57 1.35 5.58
C SER A 132 9.29 0.86 4.32
N LEU A 133 9.54 1.75 3.36
CA LEU A 133 10.31 1.44 2.16
C LEU A 133 11.74 0.98 2.48
N ARG A 134 12.41 1.64 3.44
CA ARG A 134 13.75 1.21 3.89
C ARG A 134 13.74 -0.21 4.46
N VAL A 135 12.72 -0.55 5.26
CA VAL A 135 12.56 -1.91 5.80
C VAL A 135 12.37 -2.92 4.69
N ALA A 136 11.51 -2.63 3.69
CA ALA A 136 11.30 -3.49 2.54
C ALA A 136 12.59 -3.70 1.71
N PHE A 137 13.35 -2.63 1.45
CA PHE A 137 14.64 -2.76 0.75
C PHE A 137 15.66 -3.58 1.53
N LYS A 138 15.69 -3.44 2.85
CA LYS A 138 16.58 -4.24 3.70
C LYS A 138 16.21 -5.72 3.61
N GLU A 139 14.94 -6.06 3.69
CA GLU A 139 14.45 -7.44 3.58
C GLU A 139 14.78 -8.06 2.21
N ILE A 140 14.56 -7.30 1.12
CA ILE A 140 14.96 -7.72 -0.24
C ILE A 140 16.47 -7.93 -0.32
N SER A 141 17.26 -7.05 0.27
CA SER A 141 18.72 -7.17 0.26
C SER A 141 19.21 -8.38 1.04
N GLU A 142 18.56 -8.72 2.16
CA GLU A 142 18.89 -9.92 2.96
C GLU A 142 18.50 -11.22 2.23
N LEU A 143 17.44 -11.20 1.45
CA LEU A 143 17.02 -12.34 0.62
C LEU A 143 17.89 -12.51 -0.63
N ASN A 144 18.56 -11.44 -1.07
CA ASN A 144 19.41 -11.43 -2.25
C ASN A 144 20.81 -12.00 -1.96
N THR A 145 20.89 -13.29 -1.67
CA THR A 145 22.16 -13.99 -1.37
C THR A 145 23.12 -14.00 -2.57
N GLU A 146 22.62 -13.91 -3.79
CA GLU A 146 23.41 -13.93 -5.04
C GLU A 146 23.85 -12.54 -5.51
N LYS A 147 23.54 -11.46 -4.74
CA LYS A 147 23.86 -10.07 -5.08
C LYS A 147 23.43 -9.65 -6.49
N LEU A 148 22.31 -10.20 -6.96
CA LEU A 148 21.75 -9.85 -8.25
C LEU A 148 21.18 -8.43 -8.25
N PRO A 149 21.23 -7.70 -9.37
CA PRO A 149 20.55 -6.42 -9.47
C PRO A 149 19.04 -6.62 -9.28
N ILE A 150 18.40 -5.71 -8.55
CA ILE A 150 16.99 -5.80 -8.11
C ILE A 150 16.04 -6.12 -9.28
N PHE A 151 16.30 -5.58 -10.45
CA PHE A 151 15.53 -5.89 -11.68
C PHE A 151 15.63 -7.37 -12.10
N LYS A 152 16.78 -7.99 -11.94
CA LYS A 152 16.98 -9.39 -12.26
C LYS A 152 16.33 -10.31 -11.21
N LEU A 153 16.38 -9.88 -9.95
CA LEU A 153 15.75 -10.60 -8.84
C LEU A 153 14.23 -10.65 -9.00
N SER A 154 13.59 -9.56 -9.44
CA SER A 154 12.16 -9.50 -9.68
C SER A 154 11.70 -10.41 -10.82
N LEU A 155 12.54 -10.65 -11.84
CA LEU A 155 12.24 -11.53 -12.98
C LEU A 155 12.41 -13.01 -12.65
N ILE A 156 13.22 -13.36 -11.65
CA ILE A 156 13.49 -14.77 -11.28
C ILE A 156 12.46 -15.29 -10.29
N HIS A 157 11.82 -14.39 -9.50
CA HIS A 157 10.85 -14.76 -8.48
C HIS A 157 9.37 -14.57 -8.89
N ILE A 158 9.11 -14.24 -10.16
CA ILE A 158 7.77 -14.31 -10.74
C ILE A 158 7.54 -15.70 -11.33
#